data_5c5f5b8dc17d05d321868f433a9c40d7
#
_entry.id   5c5f5b8dc17d05d321868f433a9c40d7
#
_cell.length_a   1.000
_cell.length_b   1.000
_cell.length_c   1.000
_cell.angle_alpha   90.00
_cell.angle_beta   90.00
_cell.angle_gamma   90.00
#
_symmetry.space_group_name_H-M   'P 1'
#
loop_
_entity.id
_entity.type
_entity.pdbx_description
1 polymer ?
#
loop_
_entity_poly.entity_id
_entity_poly.type
_entity_poly.pdbx_seq_one_letter_code
_entity_poly.pdbx_strand_id
1 'polypeptide(L)'
;RWKQKRRDVPELNTTSTADISFMLLVFFLVTSSMDSDKGLGRSLSPVEEQQEQVDINRSNVLQIRLDANDLLYCDDQAVTLAQLLQQEESFVASRQTERYIVAVQTDSKTSYNAYFEMQNAVVATYHSLRDKMARKQYGCSFNQCTESQREVIKQRYPQRISEGIR
;
A
#
# COMPACT_ATOMS: atom_id res chain seq x y z
N ARG A 1 17.92 -74.32 -30.20
CA ARG A 1 16.88 -73.42 -29.77
C ARG A 1 17.42 -72.59 -28.59
N TRP A 2 17.95 -71.38 -28.88
CA TRP A 2 18.56 -70.48 -27.87
C TRP A 2 17.46 -69.84 -27.10
N LYS A 3 17.31 -70.08 -25.78
CA LYS A 3 16.43 -69.33 -24.87
C LYS A 3 17.11 -68.01 -24.53
N GLN A 4 16.62 -66.91 -25.05
CA GLN A 4 17.03 -65.62 -24.62
C GLN A 4 16.56 -65.40 -23.16
N LYS A 5 17.53 -65.25 -22.27
CA LYS A 5 17.30 -64.86 -20.86
C LYS A 5 16.84 -63.44 -20.86
N ARG A 6 15.57 -63.18 -20.53
CA ARG A 6 15.07 -61.83 -20.31
C ARG A 6 15.88 -61.26 -19.17
N ARG A 7 16.53 -60.09 -19.41
CA ARG A 7 17.16 -59.30 -18.37
C ARG A 7 16.01 -58.61 -17.66
N ASP A 8 15.81 -58.93 -16.39
CA ASP A 8 14.92 -58.14 -15.52
C ASP A 8 15.55 -56.78 -15.37
N VAL A 9 14.79 -55.75 -15.78
CA VAL A 9 15.15 -54.35 -15.57
C VAL A 9 14.95 -54.09 -14.08
N PRO A 10 15.96 -53.59 -13.35
CA PRO A 10 15.78 -53.27 -11.93
C PRO A 10 14.65 -52.26 -11.79
N GLU A 11 13.67 -52.61 -10.96
CA GLU A 11 12.59 -51.68 -10.62
C GLU A 11 13.17 -50.46 -9.94
N LEU A 12 12.90 -49.27 -10.51
CA LEU A 12 13.26 -48.03 -9.90
C LEU A 12 12.50 -47.92 -8.57
N ASN A 13 13.23 -47.69 -7.49
CA ASN A 13 12.63 -47.43 -6.18
C ASN A 13 11.92 -46.08 -6.17
N THR A 14 10.65 -46.05 -6.53
CA THR A 14 9.83 -44.83 -6.61
C THR A 14 9.58 -44.20 -5.26
N THR A 15 9.78 -44.93 -4.15
CA THR A 15 9.59 -44.42 -2.79
C THR A 15 10.58 -43.30 -2.47
N SER A 16 11.85 -43.44 -2.83
CA SER A 16 12.87 -42.41 -2.62
C SER A 16 12.62 -41.18 -3.47
N THR A 17 12.13 -41.35 -4.70
CA THR A 17 11.80 -40.26 -5.61
C THR A 17 10.57 -39.49 -5.11
N ALA A 18 9.59 -40.20 -4.57
CA ALA A 18 8.40 -39.59 -3.97
C ALA A 18 8.74 -38.74 -2.72
N ASP A 19 9.68 -39.22 -1.88
CA ASP A 19 10.13 -38.50 -0.70
C ASP A 19 10.86 -37.21 -1.07
N ILE A 20 11.76 -37.25 -2.05
CA ILE A 20 12.43 -36.03 -2.56
C ILE A 20 11.42 -35.04 -3.12
N SER A 21 10.45 -35.51 -3.89
CA SER A 21 9.39 -34.64 -4.44
C SER A 21 8.54 -34.02 -3.35
N PHE A 22 8.21 -34.77 -2.31
CA PHE A 22 7.45 -34.27 -1.15
C PHE A 22 8.26 -33.23 -0.37
N MET A 23 9.53 -33.48 -0.11
CA MET A 23 10.43 -32.54 0.57
C MET A 23 10.60 -31.23 -0.22
N LEU A 24 10.73 -31.31 -1.55
CA LEU A 24 10.76 -30.13 -2.41
C LEU A 24 9.44 -29.34 -2.33
N LEU A 25 8.31 -30.03 -2.35
CA LEU A 25 7.00 -29.38 -2.25
C LEU A 25 6.84 -28.66 -0.91
N VAL A 26 7.21 -29.29 0.21
CA VAL A 26 7.20 -28.68 1.55
C VAL A 26 8.16 -27.48 1.60
N PHE A 27 9.35 -27.62 1.02
CA PHE A 27 10.32 -26.52 0.96
C PHE A 27 9.77 -25.32 0.20
N PHE A 28 9.15 -25.52 -0.96
CA PHE A 28 8.51 -24.45 -1.73
C PHE A 28 7.31 -23.85 -1.00
N LEU A 29 6.52 -24.64 -0.29
CA LEU A 29 5.43 -24.14 0.54
C LEU A 29 5.94 -23.21 1.65
N VAL A 30 7.01 -23.60 2.35
CA VAL A 30 7.60 -22.80 3.44
C VAL A 30 8.26 -21.53 2.87
N THR A 31 9.01 -21.62 1.78
CA THR A 31 9.66 -20.47 1.15
C THR A 31 8.65 -19.52 0.51
N SER A 32 7.57 -20.03 -0.07
CA SER A 32 6.49 -19.22 -0.65
C SER A 32 5.66 -18.49 0.40
N SER A 33 5.64 -18.97 1.64
CA SER A 33 4.90 -18.36 2.75
C SER A 33 5.66 -17.20 3.42
N MET A 34 6.92 -16.93 3.03
CA MET A 34 7.76 -15.94 3.72
C MET A 34 7.59 -14.50 3.24
N ASP A 35 6.91 -14.24 2.17
CA ASP A 35 6.61 -12.88 1.72
C ASP A 35 5.13 -12.54 1.89
N SER A 36 4.75 -12.34 3.14
CA SER A 36 3.72 -11.36 3.41
C SER A 36 4.39 -10.01 3.24
N ASP A 37 4.55 -9.61 1.98
CA ASP A 37 4.96 -8.27 1.63
C ASP A 37 4.07 -7.29 2.39
N LYS A 38 4.64 -6.61 3.37
CA LYS A 38 4.08 -5.38 3.91
C LYS A 38 4.27 -4.28 2.87
N GLY A 39 3.89 -4.59 1.65
CA GLY A 39 3.75 -3.61 0.60
C GLY A 39 2.58 -2.71 0.95
N LEU A 40 2.75 -1.42 0.76
CA LEU A 40 1.63 -0.48 0.73
C LEU A 40 0.64 -1.00 -0.32
N GLY A 41 -0.44 -1.64 0.16
CA GLY A 41 -1.56 -2.08 -0.69
C GLY A 41 -2.24 -0.84 -1.27
N ARG A 42 -1.64 -0.30 -2.32
CA ARG A 42 -2.14 0.86 -3.03
C ARG A 42 -2.80 0.39 -4.32
N SER A 43 -4.09 0.58 -4.42
CA SER A 43 -4.79 0.51 -5.69
C SER A 43 -4.30 1.69 -6.53
N LEU A 44 -3.39 1.43 -7.46
CA LEU A 44 -3.12 2.36 -8.55
C LEU A 44 -4.43 2.48 -9.32
N SER A 45 -5.04 3.66 -9.27
CA SER A 45 -6.17 3.95 -10.14
C SER A 45 -5.70 3.74 -11.58
N PRO A 46 -6.45 2.99 -12.41
CA PRO A 46 -6.15 2.93 -13.83
C PRO A 46 -6.09 4.35 -14.35
N VAL A 47 -5.08 4.63 -15.17
CA VAL A 47 -5.03 5.87 -15.94
C VAL A 47 -6.16 5.79 -16.98
N GLU A 48 -7.37 6.06 -16.56
CA GLU A 48 -8.43 6.39 -17.47
C GLU A 48 -8.16 7.82 -17.94
N GLU A 49 -7.76 7.95 -19.18
CA GLU A 49 -7.66 9.20 -19.94
C GLU A 49 -9.02 9.89 -20.15
N GLN A 50 -9.90 9.81 -19.19
CA GLN A 50 -11.06 10.68 -19.13
C GLN A 50 -10.76 11.79 -18.14
N GLN A 51 -10.03 12.80 -18.62
CA GLN A 51 -10.03 14.12 -18.03
C GLN A 51 -11.45 14.69 -18.11
N GLU A 52 -12.35 14.22 -17.23
CA GLU A 52 -13.32 15.16 -16.72
C GLU A 52 -12.51 16.23 -16.00
N GLN A 53 -12.42 17.39 -16.61
CA GLN A 53 -11.97 18.61 -15.95
C GLN A 53 -12.98 18.91 -14.85
N VAL A 54 -12.89 18.16 -13.76
CA VAL A 54 -13.50 18.54 -12.50
C VAL A 54 -12.73 19.80 -12.11
N ASP A 55 -13.40 20.92 -12.14
CA ASP A 55 -12.86 22.21 -11.69
C ASP A 55 -12.53 22.07 -10.19
N ILE A 56 -11.36 21.51 -9.92
CA ILE A 56 -10.89 21.23 -8.56
C ILE A 56 -10.42 22.57 -8.01
N ASN A 57 -11.26 23.14 -7.17
CA ASN A 57 -10.91 24.36 -6.47
C ASN A 57 -9.57 24.15 -5.73
N ARG A 58 -8.56 24.98 -6.03
CA ARG A 58 -7.21 24.88 -5.44
C ARG A 58 -7.22 24.79 -3.92
N SER A 59 -8.23 25.35 -3.27
CA SER A 59 -8.42 25.23 -1.82
C SER A 59 -8.67 23.78 -1.34
N ASN A 60 -9.03 22.85 -2.23
CA ASN A 60 -9.30 21.47 -1.91
C ASN A 60 -8.14 20.52 -2.28
N VAL A 61 -7.00 21.09 -2.67
CA VAL A 61 -5.79 20.34 -3.01
C VAL A 61 -4.70 20.67 -2.02
N LEU A 62 -4.19 19.68 -1.31
CA LEU A 62 -2.98 19.79 -0.51
C LEU A 62 -1.81 19.34 -1.37
N GLN A 63 -0.85 20.21 -1.62
CA GLN A 63 0.33 19.89 -2.42
C GLN A 63 1.49 19.45 -1.52
N ILE A 64 1.92 18.22 -1.68
CA ILE A 64 3.12 17.67 -1.02
C ILE A 64 4.17 17.48 -2.10
N ARG A 65 5.34 18.06 -1.92
CA ARG A 65 6.46 17.94 -2.85
C ARG A 65 7.71 17.45 -2.14
N LEU A 66 8.35 16.46 -2.74
CA LEU A 66 9.62 15.92 -2.30
C LEU A 66 10.68 16.24 -3.36
N ASP A 67 11.70 16.98 -2.96
CA ASP A 67 12.74 17.49 -3.85
C ASP A 67 13.88 16.45 -4.04
N ALA A 68 14.72 16.68 -5.05
CA ALA A 68 15.93 15.90 -5.34
C ALA A 68 16.95 15.81 -4.16
N ASN A 69 16.85 16.72 -3.20
CA ASN A 69 17.66 16.74 -1.98
C ASN A 69 16.96 16.11 -0.77
N ASP A 70 15.90 15.35 -0.98
CA ASP A 70 15.08 14.73 0.06
C ASP A 70 14.40 15.74 1.00
N LEU A 71 14.23 16.98 0.55
CA LEU A 71 13.51 18.01 1.30
C LEU A 71 12.03 17.96 1.01
N LEU A 72 11.25 17.95 2.09
CA LEU A 72 9.80 17.85 2.05
C LEU A 72 9.16 19.24 2.10
N TYR A 73 8.24 19.51 1.20
CA TYR A 73 7.47 20.75 1.13
C TYR A 73 5.96 20.45 1.17
N CYS A 74 5.23 21.28 1.88
CA CYS A 74 3.78 21.27 1.90
C CYS A 74 3.29 22.67 1.53
N ASP A 75 2.51 22.81 0.46
CA ASP A 75 2.07 24.10 -0.11
C ASP A 75 3.23 25.12 -0.25
N ASP A 76 4.34 24.65 -0.85
CA ASP A 76 5.59 25.40 -1.06
C ASP A 76 6.36 25.82 0.19
N GLN A 77 5.96 25.37 1.37
CA GLN A 77 6.69 25.59 2.62
C GLN A 77 7.47 24.32 3.00
N ALA A 78 8.75 24.49 3.35
CA ALA A 78 9.56 23.39 3.84
C ALA A 78 9.03 22.91 5.20
N VAL A 79 8.75 21.62 5.32
CA VAL A 79 8.17 21.02 6.51
C VAL A 79 8.91 19.76 6.92
N THR A 80 8.84 19.44 8.20
CA THR A 80 9.27 18.12 8.70
C THR A 80 8.14 17.10 8.57
N LEU A 81 8.47 15.80 8.65
CA LEU A 81 7.45 14.75 8.64
C LEU A 81 6.37 14.93 9.71
N ALA A 82 6.75 15.39 10.91
CA ALA A 82 5.79 15.66 11.99
C ALA A 82 4.85 16.81 11.65
N GLN A 83 5.37 17.88 11.04
CA GLN A 83 4.57 19.02 10.58
C GLN A 83 3.65 18.64 9.44
N LEU A 84 4.14 17.79 8.51
CA LEU A 84 3.32 17.24 7.43
C LEU A 84 2.11 16.48 7.98
N LEU A 85 2.31 15.58 8.93
CA LEU A 85 1.21 14.84 9.57
C LEU A 85 0.15 15.76 10.16
N GLN A 86 0.57 16.81 10.86
CA GLN A 86 -0.36 17.78 11.45
C GLN A 86 -1.12 18.59 10.41
N GLN A 87 -0.42 19.07 9.37
CA GLN A 87 -1.03 19.87 8.31
C GLN A 87 -2.02 19.04 7.49
N GLU A 88 -1.64 17.82 7.11
CA GLU A 88 -2.50 16.90 6.39
C GLU A 88 -3.73 16.51 7.23
N GLU A 89 -3.53 16.15 8.50
CA GLU A 89 -4.64 15.84 9.41
C GLU A 89 -5.61 17.01 9.54
N SER A 90 -5.11 18.22 9.73
CA SER A 90 -5.92 19.43 9.83
C SER A 90 -6.65 19.71 8.52
N PHE A 91 -5.98 19.53 7.39
CA PHE A 91 -6.56 19.73 6.07
C PHE A 91 -7.71 18.74 5.81
N VAL A 92 -7.47 17.45 5.99
CA VAL A 92 -8.48 16.42 5.76
C VAL A 92 -9.64 16.54 6.76
N ALA A 93 -9.36 16.82 8.04
CA ALA A 93 -10.39 16.97 9.07
C ALA A 93 -11.26 18.20 8.85
N SER A 94 -10.70 19.33 8.36
CA SER A 94 -11.43 20.55 8.09
C SER A 94 -12.36 20.47 6.89
N ARG A 95 -12.10 19.52 5.96
CA ARG A 95 -12.89 19.36 4.75
C ARG A 95 -14.09 18.45 5.01
N GLN A 96 -15.28 19.03 4.99
CA GLN A 96 -16.53 18.28 5.13
C GLN A 96 -16.95 17.58 3.83
N THR A 97 -16.29 17.92 2.73
CA THR A 97 -16.62 17.41 1.39
C THR A 97 -15.67 16.27 1.00
N GLU A 98 -16.21 15.28 0.33
CA GLU A 98 -15.44 14.17 -0.28
C GLU A 98 -14.53 14.62 -1.43
N ARG A 99 -14.42 15.91 -1.70
CA ARG A 99 -13.75 16.48 -2.88
C ARG A 99 -12.37 17.07 -2.60
N TYR A 100 -11.65 16.58 -1.58
CA TYR A 100 -10.25 16.95 -1.39
C TYR A 100 -9.32 15.97 -2.10
N ILE A 101 -8.15 16.46 -2.47
CA ILE A 101 -7.08 15.65 -3.07
C ILE A 101 -5.77 16.01 -2.37
N VAL A 102 -5.00 14.98 -2.01
CA VAL A 102 -3.61 15.12 -1.59
C VAL A 102 -2.74 14.82 -2.80
N ALA A 103 -2.16 15.86 -3.38
CA ALA A 103 -1.30 15.76 -4.55
C ALA A 103 0.15 15.61 -4.10
N VAL A 104 0.76 14.48 -4.41
CA VAL A 104 2.15 14.19 -4.09
C VAL A 104 2.98 14.29 -5.37
N GLN A 105 4.01 15.15 -5.34
CA GLN A 105 4.99 15.27 -6.42
C GLN A 105 6.38 14.88 -5.91
N THR A 106 7.02 13.98 -6.61
CA THR A 106 8.35 13.48 -6.26
C THR A 106 9.31 13.73 -7.41
N ASP A 107 10.52 14.21 -7.10
CA ASP A 107 11.58 14.32 -8.09
C ASP A 107 12.15 12.93 -8.39
N SER A 108 12.53 12.69 -9.65
CA SER A 108 13.12 11.42 -10.09
C SER A 108 14.46 11.09 -9.41
N LYS A 109 15.12 12.08 -8.83
CA LYS A 109 16.42 11.93 -8.11
C LYS A 109 16.27 11.77 -6.61
N THR A 110 15.05 11.84 -6.08
CA THR A 110 14.78 11.63 -4.65
C THR A 110 15.17 10.23 -4.22
N SER A 111 15.72 10.09 -3.01
CA SER A 111 16.06 8.78 -2.46
C SER A 111 14.78 7.96 -2.20
N TYR A 112 14.88 6.65 -2.40
CA TYR A 112 13.77 5.73 -2.13
C TYR A 112 13.34 5.79 -0.65
N ASN A 113 14.29 5.97 0.27
CA ASN A 113 14.01 6.04 1.70
C ASN A 113 13.15 7.27 2.04
N ALA A 114 13.51 8.45 1.54
CA ALA A 114 12.73 9.67 1.76
C ALA A 114 11.32 9.58 1.16
N TYR A 115 11.21 9.01 -0.04
CA TYR A 115 9.92 8.72 -0.66
C TYR A 115 9.07 7.79 0.21
N PHE A 116 9.66 6.70 0.70
CA PHE A 116 8.95 5.72 1.51
C PHE A 116 8.50 6.30 2.87
N GLU A 117 9.35 7.10 3.53
CA GLU A 117 9.00 7.78 4.79
C GLU A 117 7.84 8.76 4.59
N MET A 118 7.86 9.54 3.52
CA MET A 118 6.79 10.46 3.16
C MET A 118 5.49 9.69 2.89
N GLN A 119 5.53 8.62 2.12
CA GLN A 119 4.36 7.79 1.83
C GLN A 119 3.76 7.18 3.11
N ASN A 120 4.60 6.67 4.00
CA ASN A 120 4.14 6.14 5.28
C ASN A 120 3.48 7.23 6.13
N ALA A 121 4.03 8.45 6.13
CA ALA A 121 3.45 9.58 6.85
C ALA A 121 2.04 9.92 6.33
N VAL A 122 1.90 10.04 5.00
CA VAL A 122 0.61 10.32 4.35
C VAL A 122 -0.44 9.26 4.68
N VAL A 123 -0.07 7.98 4.60
CA VAL A 123 -1.00 6.88 4.94
C VAL A 123 -1.32 6.87 6.44
N ALA A 124 -0.34 7.15 7.30
CA ALA A 124 -0.52 7.18 8.76
C ALA A 124 -1.54 8.23 9.19
N THR A 125 -1.61 9.38 8.51
CA THR A 125 -2.62 10.42 8.77
C THR A 125 -4.03 9.86 8.59
N TYR A 126 -4.31 9.16 7.51
CA TYR A 126 -5.63 8.54 7.29
C TYR A 126 -5.95 7.47 8.34
N HIS A 127 -4.97 6.67 8.74
CA HIS A 127 -5.16 5.70 9.82
C HIS A 127 -5.51 6.39 11.13
N SER A 128 -4.80 7.47 11.49
CA SER A 128 -5.07 8.27 12.69
C SER A 128 -6.49 8.86 12.68
N LEU A 129 -6.89 9.47 11.57
CA LEU A 129 -8.23 10.06 11.43
C LEU A 129 -9.34 9.01 11.52
N ARG A 130 -9.16 7.87 10.86
CA ARG A 130 -10.11 6.77 10.91
C ARG A 130 -10.23 6.17 12.31
N ASP A 131 -9.11 6.01 13.02
CA ASP A 131 -9.09 5.50 14.40
C ASP A 131 -9.76 6.50 15.36
N LYS A 132 -9.48 7.81 15.24
CA LYS A 132 -10.14 8.85 16.02
C LYS A 132 -11.65 8.84 15.81
N MET A 133 -12.12 8.71 14.57
CA MET A 133 -13.54 8.62 14.26
C MET A 133 -14.17 7.36 14.83
N ALA A 134 -13.50 6.21 14.69
CA ALA A 134 -13.96 4.92 15.21
C ALA A 134 -14.15 4.98 16.72
N ARG A 135 -13.18 5.51 17.46
CA ARG A 135 -13.26 5.70 18.90
C ARG A 135 -14.38 6.64 19.31
N LYS A 136 -14.53 7.74 18.58
CA LYS A 136 -15.57 8.75 18.88
C LYS A 136 -16.98 8.21 18.62
N GLN A 137 -17.18 7.46 17.56
CA GLN A 137 -18.51 7.02 17.10
C GLN A 137 -18.92 5.66 17.64
N TYR A 138 -17.98 4.73 17.76
CA TYR A 138 -18.23 3.33 18.09
C TYR A 138 -17.52 2.87 19.37
N GLY A 139 -16.65 3.69 19.96
CA GLY A 139 -15.91 3.35 21.19
C GLY A 139 -14.84 2.27 21.01
N CYS A 140 -14.51 1.89 19.79
CA CYS A 140 -13.50 0.88 19.45
C CYS A 140 -12.42 1.47 18.53
N SER A 141 -11.26 0.79 18.44
CA SER A 141 -10.27 1.14 17.42
C SER A 141 -10.77 0.72 16.03
N PHE A 142 -10.28 1.38 14.98
CA PHE A 142 -10.69 1.09 13.60
C PHE A 142 -10.57 -0.40 13.24
N ASN A 143 -9.50 -1.07 13.71
CA ASN A 143 -9.27 -2.48 13.43
C ASN A 143 -10.23 -3.43 14.17
N GLN A 144 -10.84 -2.97 15.28
CA GLN A 144 -11.78 -3.74 16.10
C GLN A 144 -13.25 -3.51 15.67
N CYS A 145 -13.49 -2.52 14.82
CA CYS A 145 -14.82 -2.24 14.29
C CYS A 145 -15.29 -3.34 13.34
N THR A 146 -16.61 -3.51 13.23
CA THR A 146 -17.22 -4.40 12.24
C THR A 146 -16.97 -3.91 10.80
N GLU A 147 -17.10 -4.78 9.82
CA GLU A 147 -16.83 -4.43 8.43
C GLU A 147 -17.73 -3.30 7.93
N SER A 148 -19.01 -3.31 8.28
CA SER A 148 -19.96 -2.25 7.95
C SER A 148 -19.57 -0.90 8.58
N GLN A 149 -19.12 -0.90 9.84
CA GLN A 149 -18.64 0.31 10.50
C GLN A 149 -17.36 0.84 9.85
N ARG A 150 -16.43 -0.04 9.52
CA ARG A 150 -15.21 0.34 8.80
C ARG A 150 -15.50 0.96 7.44
N GLU A 151 -16.50 0.44 6.72
CA GLU A 151 -16.89 0.99 5.44
C GLU A 151 -17.42 2.41 5.54
N VAL A 152 -18.30 2.69 6.50
CA VAL A 152 -18.78 4.05 6.79
C VAL A 152 -17.64 5.01 7.09
N ILE A 153 -16.65 4.58 7.89
CA ILE A 153 -15.48 5.39 8.23
C ILE A 153 -14.60 5.64 7.00
N LYS A 154 -14.41 4.63 6.14
CA LYS A 154 -13.65 4.77 4.89
C LYS A 154 -14.32 5.74 3.92
N GLN A 155 -15.64 5.70 3.82
CA GLN A 155 -16.40 6.65 3.00
C GLN A 155 -16.28 8.09 3.51
N ARG A 156 -16.16 8.28 4.82
CA ARG A 156 -15.95 9.62 5.41
C ARG A 156 -14.54 10.16 5.18
N TYR A 157 -13.53 9.28 5.24
CA TYR A 157 -12.12 9.61 5.01
C TYR A 157 -11.54 8.74 3.89
N PRO A 158 -11.94 8.99 2.62
CA PRO A 158 -11.39 8.26 1.48
C PRO A 158 -9.94 8.69 1.24
N GLN A 159 -9.06 7.75 0.94
CA GLN A 159 -7.68 8.05 0.55
C GLN A 159 -7.66 8.55 -0.89
N ARG A 160 -7.69 9.86 -1.06
CA ARG A 160 -7.62 10.52 -2.37
C ARG A 160 -6.24 11.12 -2.57
N ILE A 161 -5.29 10.27 -2.92
CA ILE A 161 -3.91 10.64 -3.15
C ILE A 161 -3.65 10.56 -4.65
N SER A 162 -3.18 11.64 -5.23
CA SER A 162 -2.71 11.71 -6.62
C SER A 162 -1.21 11.82 -6.64
N GLU A 163 -0.53 11.01 -7.43
CA GLU A 163 0.93 11.05 -7.54
C GLU A 163 1.37 11.49 -8.92
N GLY A 164 2.42 12.29 -8.95
CA GLY A 164 3.14 12.68 -10.12
C GLY A 164 4.66 12.61 -9.91
N ILE A 165 5.36 12.20 -10.94
CA ILE A 165 6.84 12.24 -11.01
C ILE A 165 7.20 13.42 -11.90
N ARG A 166 8.15 14.24 -11.46
CA ARG A 166 8.65 15.40 -12.21
C ARG A 166 10.04 15.14 -12.74
#